data_2c1bddb8d3148548d7a8e270a35fc6c0
#
_entry.id   2c1bddb8d3148548d7a8e270a35fc6c0
#
_cell.length_a   1.000
_cell.length_b   1.000
_cell.length_c   1.000
_cell.angle_alpha   90.00
_cell.angle_beta   90.00
_cell.angle_gamma   90.00
#
_symmetry.space_group_name_H-M   'P 1'
#
loop_
_entity.id
_entity.type
_entity.pdbx_description
1 polymer ?
#
loop_
_entity_poly.entity_id
_entity_poly.type
_entity_poly.pdbx_seq_one_letter_code
_entity_poly.pdbx_strand_id
1 'polypeptide(L)'
;MLMSVHLIAYGKVQGVWYRAGTREKALQLGLCGWAKNCPDDTVEIQAEGEKEILEQFINWCRKGPPKAQVSLLDIERVESQGLTSFEIRPTSGDN
;
A
#
# COMPACT_ATOMS: atom_id res chain seq x y z
N MET A 1 -17.87 1.02 -8.44
CA MET A 1 -17.94 1.92 -7.26
C MET A 1 -16.54 2.27 -6.79
N LEU A 2 -16.22 3.54 -6.71
CA LEU A 2 -14.91 3.97 -6.24
C LEU A 2 -14.83 3.84 -4.72
N MET A 3 -13.70 3.32 -4.26
CA MET A 3 -13.44 3.14 -2.83
C MET A 3 -12.03 3.60 -2.52
N SER A 4 -11.81 3.88 -1.25
CA SER A 4 -10.48 4.20 -0.74
C SER A 4 -10.22 3.34 0.50
N VAL A 5 -9.02 2.79 0.58
CA VAL A 5 -8.61 1.96 1.71
C VAL A 5 -7.27 2.43 2.25
N HIS A 6 -7.11 2.26 3.56
CA HIS A 6 -5.87 2.50 4.27
C HIS A 6 -5.36 1.16 4.78
N LEU A 7 -4.12 0.83 4.47
CA LEU A 7 -3.52 -0.45 4.83
C LEU A 7 -2.29 -0.21 5.68
N ILE A 8 -2.06 -1.10 6.64
CA ILE A 8 -0.78 -1.14 7.36
C ILE A 8 -0.27 -2.56 7.28
N ALA A 9 0.91 -2.73 6.69
CA ALA A 9 1.57 -4.03 6.55
C ALA A 9 2.61 -4.21 7.66
N TYR A 10 2.49 -5.33 8.37
CA TYR A 10 3.38 -5.72 9.46
C TYR A 10 4.21 -6.92 9.04
N GLY A 11 5.37 -7.06 9.65
CA GLY A 11 6.28 -8.17 9.40
C GLY A 11 7.55 -7.69 8.72
N LYS A 12 8.13 -8.54 7.88
CA LYS A 12 9.32 -8.17 7.12
C LYS A 12 8.89 -7.47 5.83
N VAL A 13 8.69 -6.16 5.91
CA VAL A 13 8.15 -5.36 4.83
C VAL A 13 9.02 -4.15 4.45
N GLN A 14 10.05 -3.84 5.24
CA GLN A 14 11.01 -2.80 4.89
C GLN A 14 12.32 -3.44 4.42
N GLY A 15 12.98 -2.79 3.45
CA GLY A 15 14.24 -3.30 2.91
C GLY A 15 14.10 -4.51 2.00
N VAL A 16 12.89 -4.82 1.53
CA VAL A 16 12.60 -6.00 0.71
C VAL A 16 11.79 -5.66 -0.55
N TRP A 17 11.86 -4.42 -0.99
CA TRP A 17 11.17 -3.92 -2.19
C TRP A 17 9.64 -3.86 -2.05
N TYR A 18 9.12 -3.86 -0.82
CA TYR A 18 7.67 -3.87 -0.61
C TYR A 18 7.02 -2.59 -1.16
N ARG A 19 7.54 -1.40 -0.83
CA ARG A 19 6.96 -0.14 -1.32
C ARG A 19 7.04 -0.04 -2.85
N ALA A 20 8.19 -0.38 -3.42
CA ALA A 20 8.39 -0.33 -4.86
C ALA A 20 7.46 -1.30 -5.57
N GLY A 21 7.34 -2.53 -5.05
CA GLY A 21 6.43 -3.54 -5.58
C GLY A 21 4.96 -3.12 -5.45
N THR A 22 4.60 -2.51 -4.33
CA THR A 22 3.26 -1.98 -4.09
C THR A 22 2.90 -0.92 -5.15
N ARG A 23 3.82 0.01 -5.39
CA ARG A 23 3.62 1.05 -6.40
C ARG A 23 3.48 0.44 -7.79
N GLU A 24 4.36 -0.48 -8.13
CA GLU A 24 4.32 -1.15 -9.43
C GLU A 24 3.00 -1.87 -9.65
N LYS A 25 2.53 -2.60 -8.66
CA LYS A 25 1.25 -3.30 -8.73
C LYS A 25 0.09 -2.32 -8.87
N ALA A 26 0.11 -1.24 -8.08
CA ALA A 26 -0.92 -0.21 -8.15
C ALA A 26 -0.98 0.41 -9.54
N LEU A 27 0.17 0.72 -10.14
CA LEU A 27 0.22 1.30 -11.48
C LEU A 27 -0.32 0.32 -12.52
N GLN A 28 -0.01 -0.97 -12.41
CA GLN A 28 -0.56 -1.99 -13.31
C GLN A 28 -2.08 -2.04 -13.24
N LEU A 29 -2.63 -1.84 -12.05
CA LEU A 29 -4.07 -1.91 -11.81
C LEU A 29 -4.78 -0.57 -12.01
N GLY A 30 -4.03 0.49 -12.31
CA GLY A 30 -4.62 1.81 -12.51
C GLY A 30 -5.12 2.47 -11.24
N LEU A 31 -4.55 2.12 -10.08
CA LEU A 31 -4.93 2.69 -8.79
C LEU A 31 -4.10 3.94 -8.49
N CYS A 32 -4.68 4.81 -7.68
CA CYS A 32 -4.00 5.99 -7.15
C CYS A 32 -3.77 5.81 -5.65
N GLY A 33 -2.76 6.46 -5.12
CA GLY A 33 -2.47 6.35 -3.70
C GLY A 33 -1.02 6.67 -3.37
N TRP A 34 -0.55 6.10 -2.28
CA TRP A 34 0.83 6.27 -1.84
C TRP A 34 1.22 5.11 -0.89
N ALA A 35 2.52 4.93 -0.73
CA ALA A 35 3.09 3.99 0.22
C ALA A 35 4.27 4.64 0.91
N LYS A 36 4.44 4.40 2.20
CA LYS A 36 5.58 4.92 2.96
C LYS A 36 5.97 3.96 4.07
N ASN A 37 7.27 3.96 4.40
CA ASN A 37 7.77 3.27 5.60
C ASN A 37 7.41 4.09 6.83
N CYS A 38 7.12 3.40 7.91
CA CYS A 38 6.88 4.03 9.21
C CYS A 38 8.02 3.72 10.18
N PRO A 39 8.23 4.55 11.22
CA PRO A 39 9.32 4.32 12.18
C PRO A 39 9.24 2.99 12.94
N ASP A 40 8.05 2.38 13.01
CA ASP A 40 7.83 1.11 13.72
C ASP A 40 8.02 -0.12 12.83
N ASP A 41 8.74 0.03 11.72
CA ASP A 41 9.04 -1.03 10.75
C ASP A 41 7.84 -1.48 9.90
N THR A 42 6.70 -0.81 10.01
CA THR A 42 5.54 -1.09 9.16
C THR A 42 5.61 -0.30 7.86
N VAL A 43 4.76 -0.69 6.89
CA VAL A 43 4.53 0.09 5.68
C VAL A 43 3.07 0.52 5.67
N GLU A 44 2.84 1.81 5.49
CA GLU A 44 1.51 2.41 5.42
C GLU A 44 1.16 2.67 3.97
N ILE A 45 -0.07 2.33 3.58
CA ILE A 45 -0.51 2.42 2.19
C ILE A 45 -1.91 3.04 2.15
N GLN A 46 -2.12 3.97 1.22
CA GLN A 46 -3.43 4.46 0.86
C GLN A 46 -3.66 4.08 -0.60
N ALA A 47 -4.82 3.52 -0.93
CA ALA A 47 -5.13 3.16 -2.32
C ALA A 47 -6.57 3.49 -2.64
N GLU A 48 -6.80 4.03 -3.84
CA GLU A 48 -8.11 4.45 -4.31
C GLU A 48 -8.37 3.91 -5.70
N GLY A 49 -9.58 3.39 -5.93
CA GLY A 49 -10.01 2.89 -7.22
C GLY A 49 -11.29 2.08 -7.12
N GLU A 50 -11.57 1.33 -8.17
CA GLU A 50 -12.74 0.46 -8.20
C GLU A 50 -12.59 -0.67 -7.18
N LYS A 51 -13.68 -1.05 -6.55
CA LYS A 51 -13.68 -2.04 -5.48
C LYS A 51 -13.02 -3.36 -5.90
N GLU A 52 -13.39 -3.88 -7.06
CA GLU A 52 -12.86 -5.16 -7.54
C GLU A 52 -11.35 -5.10 -7.80
N ILE A 53 -10.89 -3.97 -8.26
CA ILE A 53 -9.46 -3.74 -8.52
C ILE A 53 -8.72 -3.59 -7.20
N LEU A 54 -9.29 -2.89 -6.23
CA LEU A 54 -8.71 -2.77 -4.90
C LEU A 54 -8.56 -4.14 -4.23
N GLU A 55 -9.53 -5.03 -4.42
CA GLU A 55 -9.44 -6.38 -3.86
C GLU A 55 -8.24 -7.15 -4.41
N GLN A 56 -7.96 -7.03 -5.70
CA GLN A 56 -6.76 -7.62 -6.31
C GLN A 56 -5.48 -7.03 -5.71
N PHE A 57 -5.46 -5.72 -5.52
CA PHE A 57 -4.34 -5.01 -4.92
C PHE A 57 -4.11 -5.46 -3.48
N ILE A 58 -5.17 -5.54 -2.68
CA ILE A 58 -5.09 -5.98 -1.29
C ILE A 58 -4.56 -7.41 -1.21
N ASN A 59 -5.01 -8.29 -2.09
CA ASN A 59 -4.50 -9.67 -2.12
C ASN A 59 -3.00 -9.71 -2.41
N TRP A 60 -2.53 -8.84 -3.31
CA TRP A 60 -1.09 -8.74 -3.56
C TRP A 60 -0.36 -8.23 -2.31
N CYS A 61 -0.91 -7.21 -1.63
CA CYS A 61 -0.29 -6.64 -0.44
C CYS A 61 -0.18 -7.64 0.71
N ARG A 62 -1.11 -8.60 0.83
CA ARG A 62 -1.03 -9.65 1.84
C ARG A 62 0.17 -10.55 1.65
N LYS A 63 0.63 -10.68 0.42
CA LYS A 63 1.76 -11.55 0.05
C LYS A 63 3.05 -10.76 -0.09
N GLY A 64 2.98 -9.67 -0.83
CA GLY A 64 4.13 -8.83 -1.13
C GLY A 64 5.10 -9.47 -2.11
N PRO A 65 6.27 -8.84 -2.32
CA PRO A 65 7.32 -9.38 -3.17
C PRO A 65 7.98 -10.61 -2.53
N PRO A 66 8.80 -11.37 -3.30
CA PRO A 66 9.34 -12.65 -2.83
C PRO A 66 10.09 -12.63 -1.51
N LYS A 67 10.78 -11.53 -1.20
CA LYS A 67 11.58 -11.43 0.03
C LYS A 67 10.80 -10.89 1.21
N ALA A 68 9.57 -10.45 1.01
CA ALA A 68 8.73 -9.94 2.09
C ALA A 68 8.09 -11.09 2.86
N GLN A 69 7.81 -10.83 4.13
CA GLN A 69 7.06 -11.75 4.98
C GLN A 69 6.03 -10.92 5.71
N VAL A 70 4.82 -10.88 5.18
CA VAL A 70 3.72 -10.12 5.76
C VAL A 70 3.06 -10.96 6.84
N SER A 71 3.16 -10.51 8.10
CA SER A 71 2.55 -11.21 9.22
C SER A 71 1.09 -10.79 9.43
N LEU A 72 0.77 -9.56 9.09
CA LEU A 72 -0.57 -8.99 9.26
C LEU A 72 -0.74 -7.84 8.28
N LEU A 73 -1.92 -7.71 7.70
CA LEU A 73 -2.31 -6.55 6.92
C LEU A 73 -3.59 -5.99 7.51
N ASP A 74 -3.48 -4.83 8.18
CA ASP A 74 -4.63 -4.10 8.67
C ASP A 74 -5.27 -3.35 7.52
N ILE A 75 -6.60 -3.44 7.42
CA ILE A 75 -7.35 -2.83 6.33
C ILE A 75 -8.47 -1.98 6.92
N GLU A 76 -8.52 -0.72 6.49
CA GLU A 76 -9.58 0.19 6.91
C GLU A 76 -10.14 0.92 5.69
N ARG A 77 -11.45 0.95 5.57
CA ARG A 77 -12.09 1.75 4.54
C ARG A 77 -12.09 3.20 4.99
N VAL A 78 -11.64 4.11 4.13
CA VAL A 78 -11.51 5.54 4.48
C VAL A 78 -12.11 6.39 3.37
N GLU A 79 -12.21 7.69 3.61
CA GLU A 79 -12.68 8.63 2.60
C GLU A 79 -11.62 8.83 1.52
N SER A 80 -12.07 9.02 0.28
CA SER A 80 -11.18 9.30 -0.84
C SER A 80 -10.50 10.65 -0.64
N GLN A 81 -9.21 10.69 -0.98
CA GLN A 81 -8.40 11.92 -0.96
C GLN A 81 -8.32 12.59 -2.33
N GLY A 82 -8.94 12.00 -3.34
CA GLY A 82 -8.88 12.54 -4.71
C GLY A 82 -7.50 12.44 -5.32
N LEU A 83 -6.76 11.37 -5.01
CA LEU A 83 -5.41 11.18 -5.50
C LEU A 83 -5.40 10.90 -7.00
N THR A 84 -4.36 11.37 -7.70
CA THR A 84 -4.26 11.26 -9.15
C THR A 84 -3.07 10.45 -9.63
N SER A 85 -2.21 10.00 -8.71
CA SER A 85 -1.03 9.19 -9.03
C SER A 85 -0.77 8.22 -7.89
N PHE A 86 0.21 7.33 -8.07
CA PHE A 86 0.67 6.48 -6.96
C PHE A 86 2.11 6.84 -6.65
N GLU A 87 2.38 7.25 -5.41
CA GLU A 87 3.65 7.80 -4.98
C GLU A 87 4.26 6.98 -3.85
N ILE A 88 5.59 6.97 -3.79
CA ILE A 88 6.31 6.52 -2.61
C ILE A 88 6.68 7.78 -1.82
N ARG A 89 6.23 7.84 -0.58
CA ARG A 89 6.44 9.00 0.30
C ARG A 89 7.60 8.75 1.26
N PRO A 90 8.23 9.83 1.76
CA PRO A 90 9.27 9.70 2.78
C PRO A 90 8.76 9.00 4.03
N THR A 91 9.67 8.38 4.77
CA THR A 91 9.36 7.75 6.05
C THR A 91 8.76 8.77 7.01
N SER A 92 7.68 8.39 7.69
CA SER A 92 7.04 9.24 8.69
C SER A 92 8.05 9.59 9.79
N GLY A 93 8.08 10.88 10.14
CA GLY A 93 9.00 11.37 11.18
C GLY A 93 10.36 11.78 10.66
N ASP A 94 10.67 11.55 9.39
CA ASP A 94 11.87 12.09 8.75
C ASP A 94 11.66 13.57 8.46
N ASN A 95 12.65 14.35 8.75
CA ASN A 95 12.64 15.78 8.49
C ASN A 95 13.82 16.19 7.64
#